data_21460b5ea07974461a8ea86c7fa54cb3
#
_entry.id   21460b5ea07974461a8ea86c7fa54cb3
#
_cell.length_a   1.000
_cell.length_b   1.000
_cell.length_c   1.000
_cell.angle_alpha   90.00
_cell.angle_beta   90.00
_cell.angle_gamma   90.00
#
_symmetry.space_group_name_H-M   'P 1'
#
loop_
_entity.id
_entity.type
_entity.pdbx_description
1 polymer ?
#
loop_
_entity_poly.entity_id
_entity_poly.type
_entity_poly.pdbx_seq_one_letter_code
_entity_poly.pdbx_strand_id
1 'polypeptide(L)'
;AFADTKPQLEGEDRKLLNETMRDYRRAGLALPPAKRKEVEQLRKQLAKLGTEFGTNIANTKEPVVFTKAELDGMPEDFFTKPEIKTGDDAYTVLVNVTWQFVAVEENAKSEATRKRLYIAHDSLAKDKNVPLLNQMLTLRNKIALRLGYKSWDDFQTEPRMAKNGAAAQKYIDDLVAGIEPKFAAELTELQKMKQLDVQPQGGGAFTAPRINTWDWRYYQNQLKKQKFAVDTEALRNFF
;
A
#
# COMPACT_ATOMS: atom_id res chain seq x y z
N ALA A 1 5.25 -23.76 36.13
CA ALA A 1 6.63 -24.22 36.31
C ALA A 1 7.56 -23.11 36.79
N PHE A 2 8.65 -22.74 36.03
CA PHE A 2 9.63 -21.75 36.51
C PHE A 2 9.01 -20.37 36.86
N ALA A 3 8.13 -19.85 36.04
CA ALA A 3 7.45 -18.56 36.32
C ALA A 3 6.59 -18.61 37.60
N ASP A 4 6.06 -19.74 37.95
CA ASP A 4 5.20 -19.93 39.16
C ASP A 4 6.01 -19.83 40.47
N THR A 5 7.33 -20.03 40.40
CA THR A 5 8.23 -19.88 41.54
C THR A 5 8.48 -18.42 41.92
N LYS A 6 7.96 -17.46 41.10
CA LYS A 6 8.15 -16.03 41.26
C LYS A 6 9.62 -15.62 41.46
N PRO A 7 10.53 -16.05 40.56
CA PRO A 7 11.95 -15.80 40.71
C PRO A 7 12.25 -14.32 40.78
N GLN A 8 13.19 -13.96 41.67
CA GLN A 8 13.69 -12.58 41.76
C GLN A 8 14.72 -12.37 40.66
N LEU A 9 14.24 -11.87 39.51
CA LEU A 9 15.05 -11.58 38.34
C LEU A 9 15.12 -10.07 38.14
N GLU A 10 16.24 -9.60 37.56
CA GLU A 10 16.45 -8.19 37.20
C GLU A 10 16.96 -8.07 35.77
N GLY A 11 16.96 -6.83 35.24
CA GLY A 11 17.52 -6.53 33.93
C GLY A 11 16.97 -7.40 32.78
N GLU A 12 17.88 -8.00 32.04
CA GLU A 12 17.57 -8.78 30.84
C GLU A 12 16.83 -10.09 31.16
N ASP A 13 17.16 -10.75 32.24
CA ASP A 13 16.51 -12.01 32.65
C ASP A 13 15.03 -11.79 32.98
N ARG A 14 14.72 -10.71 33.69
CA ARG A 14 13.33 -10.31 33.95
C ARG A 14 12.59 -9.99 32.66
N LYS A 15 13.23 -9.26 31.76
CA LYS A 15 12.67 -8.92 30.45
C LYS A 15 12.39 -10.19 29.64
N LEU A 16 13.34 -11.10 29.54
CA LEU A 16 13.22 -12.36 28.82
C LEU A 16 12.04 -13.19 29.37
N LEU A 17 11.93 -13.34 30.69
CA LEU A 17 10.82 -14.08 31.30
C LEU A 17 9.47 -13.44 30.94
N ASN A 18 9.35 -12.12 31.09
CA ASN A 18 8.12 -11.40 30.82
C ASN A 18 7.70 -11.53 29.34
N GLU A 19 8.64 -11.37 28.42
CA GLU A 19 8.38 -11.48 26.98
C GLU A 19 8.02 -12.91 26.59
N THR A 20 8.72 -13.91 27.11
CA THR A 20 8.42 -15.33 26.90
C THR A 20 7.01 -15.69 27.41
N MET A 21 6.66 -15.27 28.62
CA MET A 21 5.34 -15.53 29.20
C MET A 21 4.22 -14.79 28.44
N ARG A 22 4.49 -13.56 27.99
CA ARG A 22 3.58 -12.83 27.09
C ARG A 22 3.35 -13.65 25.82
N ASP A 23 4.42 -14.11 25.17
CA ASP A 23 4.34 -14.78 23.89
C ASP A 23 3.65 -16.16 24.01
N TYR A 24 3.84 -16.87 25.11
CA TYR A 24 3.10 -18.07 25.42
C TYR A 24 1.60 -17.79 25.60
N ARG A 25 1.23 -16.73 26.33
CA ARG A 25 -0.18 -16.31 26.46
C ARG A 25 -0.76 -15.96 25.08
N ARG A 26 -0.01 -15.20 24.28
CA ARG A 26 -0.39 -14.81 22.92
C ARG A 26 -0.50 -16.01 21.99
N ALA A 27 0.30 -17.03 22.17
CA ALA A 27 0.18 -18.30 21.47
C ALA A 27 -1.08 -19.10 21.85
N GLY A 28 -1.71 -18.75 22.98
CA GLY A 28 -2.89 -19.43 23.51
C GLY A 28 -2.56 -20.58 24.49
N LEU A 29 -1.29 -20.70 24.95
CA LEU A 29 -0.88 -21.77 25.82
C LEU A 29 -1.52 -21.70 27.23
N ALA A 30 -1.99 -20.53 27.64
CA ALA A 30 -2.75 -20.34 28.86
C ALA A 30 -4.24 -20.78 28.77
N LEU A 31 -4.71 -21.09 27.56
CA LEU A 31 -6.11 -21.49 27.34
C LEU A 31 -6.32 -22.98 27.68
N PRO A 32 -7.52 -23.37 28.10
CA PRO A 32 -7.92 -24.76 28.20
C PRO A 32 -7.72 -25.48 26.84
N PRO A 33 -7.44 -26.82 26.87
CA PRO A 33 -7.09 -27.56 25.65
C PRO A 33 -8.06 -27.39 24.48
N ALA A 34 -9.37 -27.42 24.76
CA ALA A 34 -10.39 -27.25 23.72
C ALA A 34 -10.34 -25.86 23.06
N LYS A 35 -10.21 -24.79 23.86
CA LYS A 35 -10.09 -23.41 23.34
C LYS A 35 -8.77 -23.19 22.60
N ARG A 36 -7.68 -23.81 23.06
CA ARG A 36 -6.38 -23.76 22.37
C ARG A 36 -6.47 -24.38 20.99
N LYS A 37 -7.12 -25.56 20.87
CA LYS A 37 -7.36 -26.22 19.59
C LYS A 37 -8.21 -25.36 18.64
N GLU A 38 -9.23 -24.67 19.16
CA GLU A 38 -10.03 -23.74 18.38
C GLU A 38 -9.17 -22.58 17.82
N VAL A 39 -8.35 -21.94 18.65
CA VAL A 39 -7.44 -20.86 18.22
C VAL A 39 -6.44 -21.35 17.18
N GLU A 40 -5.90 -22.54 17.35
CA GLU A 40 -5.00 -23.17 16.36
C GLU A 40 -5.70 -23.33 15.01
N GLN A 41 -6.93 -23.83 15.00
CA GLN A 41 -7.71 -24.01 13.77
C GLN A 41 -8.00 -22.66 13.10
N LEU A 42 -8.42 -21.64 13.86
CA LEU A 42 -8.66 -20.30 13.33
C LEU A 42 -7.39 -19.70 12.70
N ARG A 43 -6.24 -19.89 13.33
CA ARG A 43 -4.94 -19.44 12.79
C ARG A 43 -4.56 -20.16 11.50
N LYS A 44 -4.76 -21.48 11.42
CA LYS A 44 -4.52 -22.26 10.19
C LYS A 44 -5.41 -21.77 9.05
N GLN A 45 -6.69 -21.49 9.33
CA GLN A 45 -7.60 -20.92 8.34
C GLN A 45 -7.14 -19.53 7.89
N LEU A 46 -6.77 -18.64 8.82
CA LEU A 46 -6.28 -17.31 8.51
C LEU A 46 -5.00 -17.35 7.65
N ALA A 47 -4.07 -18.25 8.00
CA ALA A 47 -2.83 -18.44 7.23
C ALA A 47 -3.12 -18.90 5.79
N LYS A 48 -4.04 -19.87 5.63
CA LYS A 48 -4.47 -20.36 4.32
C LYS A 48 -5.04 -19.22 3.46
N LEU A 49 -5.99 -18.44 4.01
CA LEU A 49 -6.58 -17.31 3.31
C LEU A 49 -5.54 -16.23 2.96
N GLY A 50 -4.57 -16.00 3.86
CA GLY A 50 -3.47 -15.06 3.60
C GLY A 50 -2.58 -15.50 2.45
N THR A 51 -2.25 -16.78 2.37
CA THR A 51 -1.50 -17.34 1.23
C THR A 51 -2.29 -17.22 -0.07
N GLU A 52 -3.57 -17.59 -0.06
CA GLU A 52 -4.45 -17.49 -1.23
C GLU A 52 -4.58 -16.04 -1.70
N PHE A 53 -4.77 -15.10 -0.79
CA PHE A 53 -4.82 -13.67 -1.07
C PHE A 53 -3.56 -13.17 -1.78
N GLY A 54 -2.38 -13.50 -1.24
CA GLY A 54 -1.10 -13.14 -1.85
C GLY A 54 -0.87 -13.81 -3.20
N THR A 55 -1.22 -15.08 -3.33
CA THR A 55 -1.12 -15.84 -4.59
C THR A 55 -2.02 -15.26 -5.68
N ASN A 56 -3.23 -14.84 -5.34
CA ASN A 56 -4.13 -14.21 -6.30
C ASN A 56 -3.53 -12.92 -6.88
N ILE A 57 -2.90 -12.08 -6.05
CA ILE A 57 -2.22 -10.86 -6.53
C ILE A 57 -1.03 -11.22 -7.40
N ALA A 58 -0.15 -12.12 -6.92
CA ALA A 58 1.08 -12.48 -7.64
C ALA A 58 0.80 -13.12 -9.02
N ASN A 59 -0.26 -13.90 -9.14
CA ASN A 59 -0.62 -14.60 -10.37
C ASN A 59 -1.54 -13.80 -11.29
N THR A 60 -2.14 -12.71 -10.82
CA THR A 60 -2.99 -11.88 -11.67
C THR A 60 -2.10 -11.02 -12.58
N LYS A 61 -2.25 -11.21 -13.87
CA LYS A 61 -1.66 -10.39 -14.92
C LYS A 61 -2.80 -9.64 -15.59
N GLU A 62 -2.82 -8.33 -15.44
CA GLU A 62 -3.76 -7.48 -16.16
C GLU A 62 -2.97 -6.61 -17.13
N PRO A 63 -2.75 -7.08 -18.36
CA PRO A 63 -2.09 -6.28 -19.38
C PRO A 63 -3.04 -5.17 -19.84
N VAL A 64 -2.55 -3.94 -19.87
CA VAL A 64 -3.25 -2.81 -20.46
C VAL A 64 -2.52 -2.42 -21.73
N VAL A 65 -3.23 -2.46 -22.87
CA VAL A 65 -2.66 -2.13 -24.17
C VAL A 65 -2.95 -0.67 -24.50
N PHE A 66 -1.93 0.04 -24.92
CA PHE A 66 -1.98 1.44 -25.33
C PHE A 66 -1.43 1.62 -26.75
N THR A 67 -1.88 2.66 -27.43
CA THR A 67 -1.24 3.18 -28.64
C THR A 67 -0.08 4.11 -28.28
N LYS A 68 0.80 4.42 -29.24
CA LYS A 68 1.87 5.42 -29.04
C LYS A 68 1.29 6.81 -28.69
N ALA A 69 0.17 7.17 -29.27
CA ALA A 69 -0.51 8.44 -29.00
C ALA A 69 -1.05 8.52 -27.56
N GLU A 70 -1.62 7.43 -27.02
CA GLU A 70 -2.05 7.37 -25.61
C GLU A 70 -0.89 7.48 -24.63
N LEU A 71 0.32 7.07 -25.05
CA LEU A 71 1.56 7.12 -24.28
C LEU A 71 2.40 8.37 -24.59
N ASP A 72 1.83 9.43 -25.16
CA ASP A 72 2.56 10.70 -25.35
C ASP A 72 3.17 11.18 -24.02
N GLY A 73 4.43 11.60 -24.08
CA GLY A 73 5.24 12.02 -22.94
C GLY A 73 6.18 10.94 -22.39
N MET A 74 6.04 9.70 -22.85
CA MET A 74 6.98 8.64 -22.49
C MET A 74 8.33 8.83 -23.19
N PRO A 75 9.45 8.43 -22.54
CA PRO A 75 10.76 8.46 -23.19
C PRO A 75 10.84 7.45 -24.34
N GLU A 76 11.60 7.77 -25.39
CA GLU A 76 11.66 6.94 -26.62
C GLU A 76 12.20 5.51 -26.36
N ASP A 77 13.09 5.30 -25.38
CA ASP A 77 13.59 3.99 -25.00
C ASP A 77 12.51 3.08 -24.43
N PHE A 78 11.42 3.63 -23.87
CA PHE A 78 10.26 2.86 -23.41
C PHE A 78 9.61 2.08 -24.56
N PHE A 79 9.50 2.71 -25.73
CA PHE A 79 8.83 2.13 -26.89
C PHE A 79 9.66 1.06 -27.61
N THR A 80 10.96 0.96 -27.30
CA THR A 80 11.87 -0.02 -27.93
C THR A 80 12.02 -1.31 -27.12
N LYS A 81 11.49 -1.34 -25.89
CA LYS A 81 11.59 -2.51 -25.01
C LYS A 81 10.74 -3.67 -25.54
N PRO A 82 11.32 -4.88 -25.74
CA PRO A 82 10.60 -6.02 -26.30
C PRO A 82 9.38 -6.45 -25.46
N GLU A 83 9.45 -6.27 -24.16
CA GLU A 83 8.37 -6.61 -23.23
C GLU A 83 7.21 -5.58 -23.26
N ILE A 84 7.42 -4.42 -23.89
CA ILE A 84 6.42 -3.34 -24.01
C ILE A 84 5.83 -3.34 -25.40
N LYS A 85 6.64 -3.37 -26.46
CA LYS A 85 6.16 -3.34 -27.84
C LYS A 85 5.63 -4.69 -28.26
N THR A 86 4.30 -4.80 -28.39
CA THR A 86 3.63 -6.06 -28.72
C THR A 86 2.96 -6.07 -30.11
N GLY A 87 3.02 -4.94 -30.84
CA GLY A 87 2.49 -4.81 -32.22
C GLY A 87 2.98 -3.53 -32.88
N ASP A 88 2.46 -3.20 -34.07
CA ASP A 88 2.88 -2.01 -34.84
C ASP A 88 2.61 -0.70 -34.09
N ASP A 89 1.40 -0.54 -33.53
CA ASP A 89 1.04 0.55 -32.62
C ASP A 89 0.37 0.00 -31.36
N ALA A 90 0.95 -1.06 -30.79
CA ALA A 90 0.44 -1.69 -29.58
C ALA A 90 1.56 -1.85 -28.56
N TYR A 91 1.35 -1.24 -27.41
CA TYR A 91 2.30 -1.21 -26.28
C TYR A 91 1.59 -1.76 -25.05
N THR A 92 2.06 -2.91 -24.56
CA THR A 92 1.46 -3.59 -23.41
C THR A 92 2.18 -3.24 -22.12
N VAL A 93 1.43 -2.73 -21.16
CA VAL A 93 1.91 -2.41 -19.81
C VAL A 93 1.31 -3.40 -18.83
N LEU A 94 2.16 -4.10 -18.08
CA LEU A 94 1.75 -5.00 -17.01
C LEU A 94 1.65 -4.21 -15.71
N VAL A 95 0.45 -4.08 -15.17
CA VAL A 95 0.18 -3.26 -13.97
C VAL A 95 0.85 -3.78 -12.70
N ASN A 96 1.15 -5.08 -12.63
CA ASN A 96 1.88 -5.71 -11.52
C ASN A 96 3.41 -5.61 -11.66
N VAL A 97 3.92 -5.02 -12.73
CA VAL A 97 5.35 -4.75 -12.94
C VAL A 97 5.65 -3.31 -12.57
N THR A 98 6.21 -3.09 -11.40
CA THR A 98 6.34 -1.76 -10.76
C THR A 98 6.96 -0.72 -11.68
N TRP A 99 8.06 -1.04 -12.40
CA TRP A 99 8.72 -0.06 -13.25
C TRP A 99 7.85 0.36 -14.44
N GLN A 100 7.06 -0.56 -15.02
CA GLN A 100 6.15 -0.26 -16.13
C GLN A 100 5.02 0.67 -15.66
N PHE A 101 4.38 0.32 -14.55
CA PHE A 101 3.33 1.12 -13.94
C PHE A 101 3.83 2.53 -13.58
N VAL A 102 4.93 2.62 -12.85
CA VAL A 102 5.47 3.91 -12.40
C VAL A 102 5.91 4.77 -13.57
N ALA A 103 6.58 4.19 -14.59
CA ALA A 103 7.00 4.96 -15.75
C ALA A 103 5.83 5.65 -16.46
N VAL A 104 4.71 4.94 -16.65
CA VAL A 104 3.52 5.52 -17.30
C VAL A 104 2.84 6.57 -16.41
N GLU A 105 2.67 6.27 -15.10
CA GLU A 105 2.07 7.21 -14.14
C GLU A 105 2.87 8.52 -14.00
N GLU A 106 4.19 8.47 -14.17
CA GLU A 106 5.06 9.65 -14.04
C GLU A 106 5.21 10.46 -15.33
N ASN A 107 5.05 9.83 -16.51
CA ASN A 107 5.42 10.47 -17.78
C ASN A 107 4.29 10.62 -18.78
N ALA A 108 3.26 9.75 -18.77
CA ALA A 108 2.17 9.88 -19.74
C ALA A 108 1.36 11.17 -19.51
N LYS A 109 1.29 12.02 -20.53
CA LYS A 109 0.55 13.30 -20.45
C LYS A 109 -0.96 13.10 -20.33
N SER A 110 -1.50 12.08 -20.99
CA SER A 110 -2.93 11.77 -20.98
C SER A 110 -3.43 11.35 -19.60
N GLU A 111 -4.31 12.15 -19.00
CA GLU A 111 -5.00 11.77 -17.76
C GLU A 111 -5.81 10.48 -17.93
N ALA A 112 -6.45 10.29 -19.08
CA ALA A 112 -7.23 9.09 -19.36
C ALA A 112 -6.36 7.82 -19.34
N THR A 113 -5.14 7.92 -19.88
CA THR A 113 -4.14 6.84 -19.85
C THR A 113 -3.75 6.48 -18.41
N ARG A 114 -3.34 7.47 -17.62
CA ARG A 114 -2.97 7.28 -16.22
C ARG A 114 -4.13 6.69 -15.41
N LYS A 115 -5.33 7.25 -15.53
CA LYS A 115 -6.53 6.77 -14.86
C LYS A 115 -6.83 5.30 -15.20
N ARG A 116 -6.77 4.93 -16.49
CA ARG A 116 -7.03 3.56 -16.94
C ARG A 116 -6.04 2.58 -16.32
N LEU A 117 -4.75 2.94 -16.34
CA LEU A 117 -3.69 2.12 -15.75
C LEU A 117 -3.81 2.03 -14.23
N TYR A 118 -4.06 3.15 -13.55
CA TYR A 118 -4.24 3.22 -12.11
C TYR A 118 -5.39 2.33 -11.63
N ILE A 119 -6.55 2.41 -12.29
CA ILE A 119 -7.72 1.59 -11.93
C ILE A 119 -7.42 0.10 -12.14
N ALA A 120 -6.75 -0.27 -13.23
CA ALA A 120 -6.36 -1.66 -13.47
C ALA A 120 -5.40 -2.16 -12.39
N HIS A 121 -4.41 -1.35 -11.99
CA HIS A 121 -3.48 -1.68 -10.91
C HIS A 121 -4.18 -1.87 -9.56
N ASP A 122 -5.01 -0.92 -9.14
CA ASP A 122 -5.66 -0.94 -7.83
C ASP A 122 -6.83 -1.94 -7.76
N SER A 123 -7.24 -2.49 -8.90
CA SER A 123 -8.27 -3.53 -8.97
C SER A 123 -7.71 -4.95 -9.11
N LEU A 124 -6.38 -5.12 -9.05
CA LEU A 124 -5.75 -6.44 -9.16
C LEU A 124 -6.36 -7.45 -8.19
N ALA A 125 -6.81 -8.58 -8.74
CA ALA A 125 -7.44 -9.68 -8.00
C ALA A 125 -8.64 -9.28 -7.13
N LYS A 126 -9.24 -8.10 -7.32
CA LYS A 126 -10.31 -7.53 -6.49
C LYS A 126 -11.45 -8.51 -6.23
N ASP A 127 -11.97 -9.12 -7.30
CA ASP A 127 -13.16 -9.98 -7.22
C ASP A 127 -12.90 -11.24 -6.39
N LYS A 128 -11.66 -11.76 -6.43
CA LYS A 128 -11.23 -12.91 -5.63
C LYS A 128 -10.90 -12.51 -4.20
N ASN A 129 -10.24 -11.36 -4.03
CA ASN A 129 -9.60 -11.00 -2.76
C ASN A 129 -10.52 -10.25 -1.79
N VAL A 130 -11.52 -9.50 -2.26
CA VAL A 130 -12.46 -8.82 -1.36
C VAL A 130 -13.23 -9.81 -0.46
N PRO A 131 -13.79 -10.93 -0.98
CA PRO A 131 -14.41 -11.94 -0.13
C PRO A 131 -13.41 -12.59 0.86
N LEU A 132 -12.16 -12.84 0.43
CA LEU A 132 -11.11 -13.39 1.31
C LEU A 132 -10.75 -12.41 2.42
N LEU A 133 -10.60 -11.12 2.09
CA LEU A 133 -10.32 -10.07 3.08
C LEU A 133 -11.39 -10.02 4.17
N ASN A 134 -12.67 -10.07 3.81
CA ASN A 134 -13.77 -10.07 4.77
C ASN A 134 -13.71 -11.30 5.71
N GLN A 135 -13.39 -12.47 5.17
CA GLN A 135 -13.18 -13.68 5.99
C GLN A 135 -11.98 -13.53 6.91
N MET A 136 -10.85 -13.00 6.40
CA MET A 136 -9.64 -12.77 7.20
C MET A 136 -9.89 -11.79 8.35
N LEU A 137 -10.62 -10.70 8.11
CA LEU A 137 -10.99 -9.73 9.16
C LEU A 137 -11.88 -10.39 10.24
N THR A 138 -12.83 -11.22 9.83
CA THR A 138 -13.66 -11.99 10.75
C THR A 138 -12.85 -12.96 11.60
N LEU A 139 -11.90 -13.69 10.99
CA LEU A 139 -11.03 -14.61 11.71
C LEU A 139 -10.09 -13.90 12.67
N ARG A 140 -9.51 -12.77 12.25
CA ARG A 140 -8.66 -11.92 13.11
C ARG A 140 -9.39 -11.50 14.37
N ASN A 141 -10.63 -11.00 14.24
CA ASN A 141 -11.43 -10.61 15.39
C ASN A 141 -11.75 -11.81 16.31
N LYS A 142 -12.14 -12.95 15.73
CA LYS A 142 -12.39 -14.18 16.52
C LYS A 142 -11.15 -14.63 17.30
N ILE A 143 -9.97 -14.63 16.68
CA ILE A 143 -8.71 -15.00 17.34
C ILE A 143 -8.41 -14.06 18.51
N ALA A 144 -8.50 -12.74 18.30
CA ALA A 144 -8.26 -11.77 19.35
C ALA A 144 -9.17 -11.98 20.56
N LEU A 145 -10.48 -12.10 20.33
CA LEU A 145 -11.46 -12.35 21.40
C LEU A 145 -11.22 -13.66 22.14
N ARG A 146 -10.83 -14.75 21.44
CA ARG A 146 -10.51 -16.04 22.08
C ARG A 146 -9.26 -15.98 22.94
N LEU A 147 -8.31 -15.09 22.59
CA LEU A 147 -7.10 -14.85 23.37
C LEU A 147 -7.28 -13.83 24.51
N GLY A 148 -8.50 -13.26 24.67
CA GLY A 148 -8.84 -12.30 25.73
C GLY A 148 -8.53 -10.83 25.41
N TYR A 149 -8.26 -10.52 24.14
CA TYR A 149 -8.10 -9.12 23.68
C TYR A 149 -9.45 -8.52 23.27
N LYS A 150 -9.58 -7.20 23.37
CA LYS A 150 -10.78 -6.48 22.94
C LYS A 150 -10.91 -6.44 21.41
N SER A 151 -9.76 -6.41 20.73
CA SER A 151 -9.69 -6.24 19.27
C SER A 151 -8.42 -6.88 18.70
N TRP A 152 -8.36 -7.01 17.40
CA TRP A 152 -7.15 -7.48 16.70
C TRP A 152 -5.99 -6.49 16.78
N ASP A 153 -6.28 -5.19 16.75
CA ASP A 153 -5.27 -4.14 16.90
C ASP A 153 -4.64 -4.14 18.30
N ASP A 154 -5.42 -4.32 19.37
CA ASP A 154 -4.86 -4.54 20.72
C ASP A 154 -3.94 -5.75 20.76
N PHE A 155 -4.36 -6.87 20.16
CA PHE A 155 -3.52 -8.06 20.06
C PHE A 155 -2.22 -7.76 19.29
N GLN A 156 -2.27 -7.05 18.17
CA GLN A 156 -1.09 -6.78 17.35
C GLN A 156 -0.14 -5.76 17.98
N THR A 157 -0.67 -4.79 18.71
CA THR A 157 0.12 -3.68 19.28
C THR A 157 0.70 -3.98 20.66
N GLU A 158 0.18 -4.95 21.39
CA GLU A 158 0.70 -5.31 22.74
C GLU A 158 2.22 -5.45 22.80
N PRO A 159 2.92 -6.19 21.89
CA PRO A 159 4.37 -6.32 21.94
C PRO A 159 5.11 -5.12 21.33
N ARG A 160 4.40 -4.17 20.72
CA ARG A 160 4.96 -3.01 20.04
C ARG A 160 5.01 -1.78 20.95
N MET A 161 5.63 -0.70 20.47
CA MET A 161 5.77 0.57 21.23
C MET A 161 4.42 1.15 21.65
N ALA A 162 3.40 1.07 20.82
CA ALA A 162 2.06 1.60 21.09
C ALA A 162 1.31 0.85 22.20
N LYS A 163 1.62 -0.43 22.46
CA LYS A 163 1.04 -1.30 23.50
C LYS A 163 -0.44 -1.65 23.34
N ASN A 164 -1.26 -0.78 22.76
CA ASN A 164 -2.68 -1.01 22.50
C ASN A 164 -3.16 -0.24 21.25
N GLY A 165 -4.33 -0.61 20.73
CA GLY A 165 -4.90 0.00 19.54
C GLY A 165 -5.22 1.47 19.70
N ALA A 166 -5.73 1.88 20.86
CA ALA A 166 -6.06 3.29 21.13
C ALA A 166 -4.83 4.21 21.06
N ALA A 167 -3.70 3.76 21.61
CA ALA A 167 -2.45 4.52 21.52
C ALA A 167 -1.91 4.57 20.08
N ALA A 168 -2.05 3.47 19.33
CA ALA A 168 -1.69 3.45 17.91
C ALA A 168 -2.56 4.41 17.09
N GLN A 169 -3.88 4.41 17.32
CA GLN A 169 -4.81 5.33 16.66
C GLN A 169 -4.48 6.79 16.99
N LYS A 170 -4.28 7.10 18.27
CA LYS A 170 -3.88 8.45 18.68
C LYS A 170 -2.60 8.92 17.98
N TYR A 171 -1.60 8.06 17.87
CA TYR A 171 -0.36 8.39 17.16
C TYR A 171 -0.62 8.73 15.69
N ILE A 172 -1.49 7.95 15.01
CA ILE A 172 -1.86 8.22 13.62
C ILE A 172 -2.60 9.56 13.51
N ASP A 173 -3.56 9.82 14.41
CA ASP A 173 -4.34 11.05 14.41
C ASP A 173 -3.44 12.29 14.64
N ASP A 174 -2.52 12.21 15.59
CA ASP A 174 -1.55 13.27 15.87
C ASP A 174 -0.63 13.51 14.66
N LEU A 175 -0.18 12.44 14.00
CA LEU A 175 0.65 12.51 12.80
C LEU A 175 -0.10 13.18 11.65
N VAL A 176 -1.35 12.75 11.38
CA VAL A 176 -2.20 13.34 10.34
C VAL A 176 -2.39 14.84 10.59
N ALA A 177 -2.77 15.23 11.81
CA ALA A 177 -2.93 16.63 12.17
C ALA A 177 -1.63 17.45 11.98
N GLY A 178 -0.48 16.85 12.27
CA GLY A 178 0.83 17.52 12.11
C GLY A 178 1.25 17.72 10.66
N ILE A 179 0.91 16.78 9.76
CA ILE A 179 1.33 16.85 8.35
C ILE A 179 0.30 17.56 7.45
N GLU A 180 -0.96 17.62 7.86
CA GLU A 180 -2.06 18.15 7.05
C GLU A 180 -1.80 19.55 6.46
N PRO A 181 -1.27 20.55 7.22
CA PRO A 181 -1.02 21.88 6.67
C PRO A 181 0.01 21.85 5.53
N LYS A 182 1.08 21.06 5.67
CA LYS A 182 2.10 20.91 4.63
C LYS A 182 1.52 20.18 3.41
N PHE A 183 0.79 19.10 3.62
CA PHE A 183 0.12 18.37 2.56
C PHE A 183 -0.83 19.25 1.74
N ALA A 184 -1.65 20.08 2.42
CA ALA A 184 -2.56 21.02 1.76
C ALA A 184 -1.81 22.06 0.89
N ALA A 185 -0.67 22.56 1.37
CA ALA A 185 0.17 23.47 0.61
C ALA A 185 0.76 22.81 -0.65
N GLU A 186 1.32 21.61 -0.50
CA GLU A 186 1.86 20.83 -1.62
C GLU A 186 0.76 20.43 -2.62
N LEU A 187 -0.40 20.01 -2.16
CA LEU A 187 -1.56 19.73 -3.01
C LEU A 187 -1.99 20.96 -3.82
N THR A 188 -1.98 22.14 -3.19
CA THR A 188 -2.31 23.42 -3.86
C THR A 188 -1.31 23.72 -4.97
N GLU A 189 -0.03 23.43 -4.79
CA GLU A 189 0.99 23.60 -5.81
C GLU A 189 0.75 22.68 -7.02
N LEU A 190 0.51 21.39 -6.78
CA LEU A 190 0.17 20.42 -7.84
C LEU A 190 -1.13 20.80 -8.55
N GLN A 191 -2.12 21.29 -7.80
CA GLN A 191 -3.40 21.74 -8.35
C GLN A 191 -3.22 22.91 -9.35
N LYS A 192 -2.35 23.88 -9.02
CA LYS A 192 -2.00 24.98 -9.94
C LYS A 192 -1.33 24.47 -11.22
N MET A 193 -0.43 23.49 -11.10
CA MET A 193 0.20 22.91 -12.29
C MET A 193 -0.83 22.23 -13.19
N LYS A 194 -1.73 21.43 -12.62
CA LYS A 194 -2.81 20.80 -13.40
C LYS A 194 -3.71 21.84 -14.05
N GLN A 195 -4.01 22.94 -13.38
CA GLN A 195 -4.79 24.05 -13.95
C GLN A 195 -4.15 24.62 -15.21
N LEU A 196 -2.84 24.86 -15.18
CA LEU A 196 -2.10 25.41 -16.32
C LEU A 196 -2.07 24.43 -17.51
N ASP A 197 -1.91 23.13 -17.22
CA ASP A 197 -1.86 22.07 -18.23
C ASP A 197 -3.17 21.90 -19.01
N VAL A 198 -4.32 22.06 -18.34
CA VAL A 198 -5.63 21.78 -18.92
C VAL A 198 -6.45 23.02 -19.26
N GLN A 199 -5.86 24.24 -19.15
CA GLN A 199 -6.55 25.47 -19.53
C GLN A 199 -6.91 25.46 -21.02
N PRO A 200 -8.19 25.68 -21.38
CA PRO A 200 -8.55 25.85 -22.78
C PRO A 200 -7.82 27.07 -23.41
N GLN A 201 -7.19 26.88 -24.53
CA GLN A 201 -6.68 27.98 -25.32
C GLN A 201 -7.90 28.77 -25.88
N GLY A 202 -8.37 29.82 -25.18
CA GLY A 202 -9.48 30.60 -25.69
C GLY A 202 -10.38 31.32 -24.66
N GLY A 203 -10.07 31.30 -23.37
CA GLY A 203 -10.64 32.25 -22.39
C GLY A 203 -12.14 32.12 -22.11
N GLY A 204 -12.63 30.92 -21.76
CA GLY A 204 -13.98 30.71 -21.22
C GLY A 204 -13.96 30.47 -19.72
N ALA A 205 -15.12 30.51 -19.05
CA ALA A 205 -15.25 30.10 -17.65
C ALA A 205 -14.83 28.63 -17.51
N PHE A 206 -13.73 28.39 -16.80
CA PHE A 206 -13.12 27.07 -16.63
C PHE A 206 -13.08 26.70 -15.16
N THR A 207 -13.68 25.56 -14.83
CA THR A 207 -13.53 24.98 -13.50
C THR A 207 -12.35 24.01 -13.55
N ALA A 208 -11.27 24.36 -12.87
CA ALA A 208 -10.10 23.51 -12.82
C ALA A 208 -10.42 22.14 -12.22
N PRO A 209 -10.06 21.07 -12.91
CA PRO A 209 -10.24 19.72 -12.37
C PRO A 209 -9.32 19.52 -11.16
N ARG A 210 -9.82 18.81 -10.15
CA ARG A 210 -9.02 18.45 -8.97
C ARG A 210 -7.90 17.48 -9.33
N ILE A 211 -6.84 17.50 -8.53
CA ILE A 211 -5.83 16.45 -8.53
C ILE A 211 -6.50 15.16 -8.04
N ASN A 212 -6.41 14.13 -8.85
CA ASN A 212 -6.85 12.77 -8.51
C ASN A 212 -5.63 11.91 -8.14
N THR A 213 -5.86 10.71 -7.63
CA THR A 213 -4.79 9.79 -7.25
C THR A 213 -3.87 9.41 -8.42
N TRP A 214 -4.42 9.24 -9.62
CA TRP A 214 -3.67 8.99 -10.86
C TRP A 214 -2.93 10.19 -11.42
N ASP A 215 -3.14 11.39 -10.88
CA ASP A 215 -2.44 12.61 -11.30
C ASP A 215 -1.21 12.90 -10.45
N TRP A 216 -1.19 12.38 -9.21
CA TRP A 216 -0.20 12.71 -8.21
C TRP A 216 1.23 12.50 -8.70
N ARG A 217 1.54 11.30 -9.20
CA ARG A 217 2.89 10.96 -9.67
C ARG A 217 3.32 11.84 -10.84
N TYR A 218 2.42 12.06 -11.80
CA TYR A 218 2.69 12.88 -12.96
C TYR A 218 3.06 14.32 -12.57
N TYR A 219 2.19 15.01 -11.86
CA TYR A 219 2.45 16.42 -11.49
C TYR A 219 3.59 16.55 -10.50
N GLN A 220 3.82 15.61 -9.61
CA GLN A 220 5.00 15.58 -8.75
C GLN A 220 6.29 15.45 -9.58
N ASN A 221 6.30 14.62 -10.63
CA ASN A 221 7.43 14.47 -11.53
C ASN A 221 7.65 15.76 -12.37
N GLN A 222 6.59 16.37 -12.89
CA GLN A 222 6.69 17.65 -13.60
C GLN A 222 7.23 18.75 -12.69
N LEU A 223 6.78 18.81 -11.43
CA LEU A 223 7.27 19.76 -10.44
C LEU A 223 8.77 19.58 -10.16
N LYS A 224 9.23 18.33 -10.02
CA LYS A 224 10.66 18.02 -9.87
C LYS A 224 11.48 18.48 -11.06
N LYS A 225 11.02 18.20 -12.28
CA LYS A 225 11.66 18.66 -13.52
C LYS A 225 11.76 20.20 -13.57
N GLN A 226 10.68 20.88 -13.21
CA GLN A 226 10.63 22.34 -13.23
C GLN A 226 11.51 23.00 -12.15
N LYS A 227 11.46 22.50 -10.90
CA LYS A 227 12.18 23.12 -9.77
C LYS A 227 13.66 22.79 -9.74
N PHE A 228 14.03 21.58 -10.11
CA PHE A 228 15.38 21.08 -9.88
C PHE A 228 16.16 20.76 -11.15
N ALA A 229 15.53 20.88 -12.32
CA ALA A 229 16.09 20.47 -13.62
C ALA A 229 16.68 19.03 -13.58
N VAL A 230 16.15 18.19 -12.66
CA VAL A 230 16.63 16.80 -12.47
C VAL A 230 15.96 15.92 -13.51
N ASP A 231 16.77 15.46 -14.45
CA ASP A 231 16.43 14.34 -15.31
C ASP A 231 16.85 13.03 -14.63
N THR A 232 15.89 12.29 -14.12
CA THR A 232 16.13 11.01 -13.43
C THR A 232 16.69 9.95 -14.38
N GLU A 233 16.42 10.03 -15.69
CA GLU A 233 17.00 9.16 -16.69
C GLU A 233 18.49 9.50 -16.92
N ALA A 234 18.84 10.78 -16.94
CA ALA A 234 20.24 11.20 -17.04
C ALA A 234 21.06 10.72 -15.82
N LEU A 235 20.46 10.76 -14.62
CA LEU A 235 21.14 10.25 -13.40
C LEU A 235 21.43 8.75 -13.45
N ARG A 236 20.60 7.97 -14.12
CA ARG A 236 20.78 6.51 -14.26
C ARG A 236 22.11 6.13 -14.94
N ASN A 237 22.65 7.01 -15.78
CA ASN A 237 23.93 6.79 -16.45
C ASN A 237 25.16 6.96 -15.55
N PHE A 238 24.97 7.44 -14.31
CA PHE A 238 26.04 7.66 -13.32
C PHE A 238 26.14 6.54 -12.27
N PHE A 239 25.23 5.55 -12.30
CA PHE A 239 25.20 4.39 -11.42
C PHE A 239 25.12 3.08 -12.22
#